data_215dccfcc294508c8bea9c8fc4ef7aba
#
_entry.id   215dccfcc294508c8bea9c8fc4ef7aba
#
_cell.length_a   1.000
_cell.length_b   1.000
_cell.length_c   1.000
_cell.angle_alpha   90.00
_cell.angle_beta   90.00
_cell.angle_gamma   90.00
#
_symmetry.space_group_name_H-M   'P 1'
#
loop_
_entity.id
_entity.type
_entity.pdbx_description
1 polymer ?
#
loop_
_entity_poly.entity_id
_entity_poly.type
_entity_poly.pdbx_seq_one_letter_code
_entity_poly.pdbx_strand_id
1 'polypeptide(L)'
;MSETGNQNRVREHYAALGARLWRNNSGVLNDANGRPVRFGLANDSRALNEQIKSPDLVGWVPKLVTPDMVGDVVAVFFSPEIKRDGWRFPSPGPIKDGKGRLTEYGRCMAQKRWADMVVQEGGIAGFMIDPLRGFEPY
;
A
#
# COMPACT_ATOMS: atom_id res chain seq x y z
N MET A 1 11.24 -10.49 24.98
CA MET A 1 10.26 -10.75 23.88
C MET A 1 10.99 -10.62 22.57
N SER A 2 10.66 -11.42 21.56
CA SER A 2 11.27 -11.28 20.23
C SER A 2 10.78 -10.01 19.53
N GLU A 3 11.55 -9.51 18.55
CA GLU A 3 11.16 -8.39 17.69
C GLU A 3 9.78 -8.63 17.03
N THR A 4 9.55 -9.84 16.51
CA THR A 4 8.22 -10.23 15.97
C THR A 4 7.12 -10.13 17.01
N GLY A 5 7.37 -10.53 18.25
CA GLY A 5 6.42 -10.38 19.35
C GLY A 5 6.10 -8.92 19.63
N ASN A 6 7.11 -8.06 19.62
CA ASN A 6 6.94 -6.62 19.79
C ASN A 6 6.16 -5.98 18.63
N GLN A 7 6.46 -6.36 17.37
CA GLN A 7 5.70 -5.90 16.21
C GLN A 7 4.20 -6.24 16.32
N ASN A 8 3.86 -7.45 16.74
CA ASN A 8 2.47 -7.87 16.93
C ASN A 8 1.78 -7.05 18.02
N ARG A 9 2.43 -6.84 19.17
CA ARG A 9 1.90 -6.00 20.26
C ARG A 9 1.64 -4.56 19.79
N VAL A 10 2.55 -3.96 19.03
CA VAL A 10 2.38 -2.62 18.46
C VAL A 10 1.16 -2.59 17.54
N ARG A 11 1.04 -3.57 16.65
CA ARG A 11 -0.10 -3.65 15.72
C ARG A 11 -1.44 -3.80 16.45
N GLU A 12 -1.50 -4.67 17.46
CA GLU A 12 -2.71 -4.88 18.29
C GLU A 12 -3.09 -3.60 19.05
N HIS A 13 -2.11 -2.96 19.69
CA HIS A 13 -2.34 -1.73 20.43
C HIS A 13 -2.93 -0.63 19.54
N TYR A 14 -2.28 -0.36 18.41
CA TYR A 14 -2.73 0.70 17.50
C TYR A 14 -4.00 0.33 16.72
N ALA A 15 -4.26 -0.95 16.47
CA ALA A 15 -5.52 -1.39 15.87
C ALA A 15 -6.72 -1.04 16.80
N ALA A 16 -6.55 -1.14 18.10
CA ALA A 16 -7.56 -0.72 19.07
C ALA A 16 -7.86 0.79 19.03
N LEU A 17 -6.91 1.59 18.53
CA LEU A 17 -7.04 3.04 18.30
C LEU A 17 -7.50 3.39 16.88
N GLY A 18 -7.91 2.40 16.08
CA GLY A 18 -8.36 2.59 14.69
C GLY A 18 -7.25 2.66 13.64
N ALA A 19 -5.99 2.40 14.02
CA ALA A 19 -4.88 2.37 13.08
C ALA A 19 -4.92 1.13 12.16
N ARG A 20 -4.22 1.24 11.03
CA ARG A 20 -3.90 0.12 10.14
C ARG A 20 -2.38 0.06 9.97
N LEU A 21 -1.77 -1.06 10.35
CA LEU A 21 -0.34 -1.28 10.24
C LEU A 21 -0.07 -2.62 9.55
N TRP A 22 0.80 -2.59 8.54
CA TRP A 22 1.24 -3.76 7.79
C TRP A 22 2.74 -3.95 7.95
N ARG A 23 3.18 -5.18 7.81
CA ARG A 23 4.61 -5.48 7.73
C ARG A 23 5.16 -4.93 6.41
N ASN A 24 6.29 -4.28 6.51
CA ASN A 24 7.10 -3.85 5.38
C ASN A 24 8.34 -4.74 5.33
N ASN A 25 8.22 -5.89 4.69
CA ASN A 25 9.37 -6.76 4.48
C ASN A 25 10.23 -6.17 3.36
N SER A 26 11.50 -5.96 3.63
CA SER A 26 12.47 -5.49 2.64
C SER A 26 13.68 -6.41 2.57
N GLY A 27 14.29 -6.53 1.41
CA GLY A 27 15.45 -7.39 1.25
C GLY A 27 15.91 -7.52 -0.19
N VAL A 28 16.79 -8.48 -0.40
CA VAL A 28 17.29 -8.86 -1.71
C VAL A 28 17.23 -10.38 -1.82
N LEU A 29 16.59 -10.88 -2.87
CA LEU A 29 16.55 -12.30 -3.21
C LEU A 29 16.97 -12.49 -4.66
N ASN A 30 17.56 -13.63 -4.99
CA ASN A 30 17.87 -13.95 -6.36
C ASN A 30 16.64 -14.50 -7.09
N ASP A 31 16.44 -14.06 -8.34
CA ASP A 31 15.45 -14.65 -9.23
C ASP A 31 15.90 -16.05 -9.72
N ALA A 32 15.06 -16.70 -10.54
CA ALA A 32 15.35 -18.02 -11.09
C ALA A 32 16.64 -18.07 -11.95
N ASN A 33 17.16 -16.93 -12.41
CA ASN A 33 18.39 -16.79 -13.18
C ASN A 33 19.60 -16.36 -12.32
N GLY A 34 19.45 -16.33 -11.00
CA GLY A 34 20.47 -15.90 -10.06
C GLY A 34 20.70 -14.38 -10.02
N ARG A 35 19.80 -13.55 -10.57
CA ARG A 35 19.90 -12.10 -10.54
C ARG A 35 19.34 -11.56 -9.25
N PRO A 36 20.01 -10.61 -8.57
CA PRO A 36 19.49 -10.00 -7.36
C PRO A 36 18.27 -9.13 -7.66
N VAL A 37 17.15 -9.42 -6.98
CA VAL A 37 15.91 -8.63 -7.02
C VAL A 37 15.69 -8.00 -5.66
N ARG A 38 15.55 -6.69 -5.62
CA ARG A 38 15.27 -5.92 -4.40
C ARG A 38 13.76 -5.77 -4.22
N PHE A 39 13.33 -5.79 -2.97
CA PHE A 39 11.92 -5.61 -2.63
C PHE A 39 11.79 -4.82 -1.32
N GLY A 40 10.60 -4.25 -1.10
CA GLY A 40 10.27 -3.42 0.05
C GLY A 40 10.47 -1.92 -0.21
N LEU A 41 9.91 -1.10 0.65
CA LEU A 41 9.95 0.36 0.54
C LEU A 41 11.38 0.89 0.67
N ALA A 42 11.71 1.91 -0.12
CA ALA A 42 13.03 2.58 -0.13
C ALA A 42 14.19 1.61 -0.34
N ASN A 43 14.00 0.55 -1.12
CA ASN A 43 15.00 -0.46 -1.41
C ASN A 43 15.25 -0.65 -2.91
N ASP A 44 14.97 0.37 -3.73
CA ASP A 44 15.12 0.32 -5.21
C ASP A 44 16.57 0.13 -5.64
N SER A 45 17.52 0.61 -4.85
CA SER A 45 18.95 0.44 -5.09
C SER A 45 19.73 0.28 -3.78
N ARG A 46 20.95 -0.26 -3.88
CA ARG A 46 21.87 -0.33 -2.75
C ARG A 46 22.19 1.06 -2.20
N ALA A 47 22.48 2.01 -3.08
CA ALA A 47 22.82 3.38 -2.70
C ALA A 47 21.67 4.06 -1.94
N LEU A 48 20.42 3.89 -2.37
CA LEU A 48 19.26 4.41 -1.67
C LEU A 48 19.09 3.73 -0.30
N ASN A 49 19.20 2.42 -0.23
CA ASN A 49 19.05 1.65 1.01
C ASN A 49 20.13 1.96 2.06
N GLU A 50 21.34 2.35 1.63
CA GLU A 50 22.41 2.79 2.53
C GLU A 50 22.12 4.16 3.14
N GLN A 51 21.36 5.01 2.45
CA GLN A 51 20.98 6.35 2.93
C GLN A 51 19.68 6.35 3.74
N ILE A 52 18.71 5.58 3.30
CA ILE A 52 17.35 5.53 3.88
C ILE A 52 16.95 4.08 4.04
N LYS A 53 16.53 3.70 5.24
CA LYS A 53 15.93 2.39 5.49
C LYS A 53 14.49 2.54 5.92
N SER A 54 13.59 1.87 5.21
CA SER A 54 12.18 1.83 5.60
C SER A 54 11.99 1.04 6.90
N PRO A 55 10.95 1.38 7.70
CA PRO A 55 10.66 0.69 8.96
C PRO A 55 10.03 -0.68 8.74
N ASP A 56 9.96 -1.47 9.81
CA ASP A 56 9.33 -2.80 9.80
C ASP A 56 7.81 -2.77 9.64
N LEU A 57 7.19 -1.69 10.03
CA LEU A 57 5.76 -1.47 9.95
C LEU A 57 5.46 -0.17 9.21
N VAL A 58 4.42 -0.19 8.38
CA VAL A 58 3.93 0.97 7.65
C VAL A 58 2.41 0.99 7.67
N GLY A 59 1.82 2.19 7.71
CA GLY A 59 0.38 2.36 7.73
C GLY A 59 -0.02 3.74 8.20
N TRP A 60 -1.16 3.85 8.83
CA TRP A 60 -1.67 5.12 9.37
C TRP A 60 -2.31 4.95 10.73
N VAL A 61 -2.41 6.06 11.45
CA VAL A 61 -3.23 6.22 12.65
C VAL A 61 -4.21 7.37 12.42
N PRO A 62 -5.51 7.21 12.74
CA PRO A 62 -6.47 8.30 12.65
C PRO A 62 -6.08 9.45 13.56
N LYS A 63 -6.19 10.67 13.06
CA LYS A 63 -5.97 11.89 13.82
C LYS A 63 -7.13 12.86 13.61
N LEU A 64 -7.77 13.28 14.69
CA LEU A 64 -8.78 14.32 14.61
C LEU A 64 -8.13 15.65 14.22
N VAL A 65 -8.64 16.28 13.15
CA VAL A 65 -8.22 17.60 12.71
C VAL A 65 -8.91 18.63 13.61
N THR A 66 -8.12 19.49 14.23
CA THR A 66 -8.57 20.55 15.14
C THR A 66 -8.25 21.94 14.60
N PRO A 67 -8.90 23.02 15.06
CA PRO A 67 -8.66 24.38 14.55
C PRO A 67 -7.23 24.89 14.68
N ASP A 68 -6.48 24.42 15.67
CA ASP A 68 -5.05 24.77 15.87
C ASP A 68 -4.12 24.18 14.80
N MET A 69 -4.60 23.22 13.97
CA MET A 69 -3.87 22.64 12.85
C MET A 69 -4.03 23.45 11.56
N VAL A 70 -4.79 24.51 11.55
CA VAL A 70 -4.96 25.36 10.34
C VAL A 70 -3.62 25.97 9.94
N GLY A 71 -3.22 25.73 8.69
CA GLY A 71 -1.93 26.18 8.16
C GLY A 71 -0.77 25.18 8.33
N ASP A 72 -0.98 24.09 9.07
CA ASP A 72 0.01 23.04 9.19
C ASP A 72 0.09 22.17 7.92
N VAL A 73 1.28 21.65 7.66
CA VAL A 73 1.50 20.64 6.63
C VAL A 73 1.45 19.26 7.29
N VAL A 74 0.60 18.38 6.79
CA VAL A 74 0.47 17.01 7.27
C VAL A 74 0.84 16.01 6.18
N ALA A 75 1.51 14.93 6.52
CA ALA A 75 1.75 13.82 5.62
C ALA A 75 0.47 12.98 5.49
N VAL A 76 -0.09 12.92 4.29
CA VAL A 76 -1.28 12.11 3.99
C VAL A 76 -0.84 10.82 3.33
N PHE A 77 -1.36 9.68 3.80
CA PHE A 77 -1.07 8.39 3.19
C PHE A 77 -1.55 8.38 1.73
N PHE A 78 -0.62 8.10 0.82
CA PHE A 78 -0.84 8.10 -0.62
C PHE A 78 -0.48 6.73 -1.21
N SER A 79 -1.44 6.09 -1.87
CA SER A 79 -1.30 4.74 -2.37
C SER A 79 -1.95 4.56 -3.75
N PRO A 80 -1.32 5.05 -4.82
CA PRO A 80 -1.80 4.84 -6.18
C PRO A 80 -1.47 3.43 -6.68
N GLU A 81 -2.45 2.75 -7.24
CA GLU A 81 -2.28 1.52 -8.00
C GLU A 81 -1.99 1.88 -9.46
N ILE A 82 -0.78 1.67 -9.91
CA ILE A 82 -0.35 2.08 -11.25
C ILE A 82 -0.80 1.06 -12.29
N LYS A 83 -1.37 1.56 -13.37
CA LYS A 83 -1.85 0.79 -14.51
C LYS A 83 -1.16 1.21 -15.82
N ARG A 84 -1.12 0.29 -16.78
CA ARG A 84 -0.58 0.55 -18.12
C ARG A 84 -1.49 1.48 -18.92
N ASP A 85 -0.96 2.09 -19.95
CA ASP A 85 -1.74 2.89 -20.90
C ASP A 85 -2.90 2.10 -21.49
N GLY A 86 -4.06 2.78 -21.61
CA GLY A 86 -5.29 2.20 -22.15
C GLY A 86 -6.00 1.21 -21.20
N TRP A 87 -5.50 1.05 -19.98
CA TRP A 87 -6.22 0.23 -19.00
C TRP A 87 -7.58 0.83 -18.66
N ARG A 88 -8.56 -0.05 -18.46
CA ARG A 88 -9.88 0.29 -17.92
C ARG A 88 -10.25 -0.71 -16.86
N PHE A 89 -11.04 -0.26 -15.89
CA PHE A 89 -11.55 -1.17 -14.88
C PHE A 89 -12.35 -2.28 -15.59
N PRO A 90 -12.06 -3.57 -15.30
CA PRO A 90 -12.71 -4.67 -15.98
C PRO A 90 -14.21 -4.73 -15.68
N SER A 91 -14.98 -5.17 -16.65
CA SER A 91 -16.42 -5.42 -16.47
C SER A 91 -16.65 -6.46 -15.38
N PRO A 92 -17.78 -6.36 -14.64
CA PRO A 92 -18.15 -7.34 -13.63
C PRO A 92 -18.10 -8.78 -14.15
N GLY A 93 -17.52 -9.66 -13.36
CA GLY A 93 -17.35 -11.08 -13.69
C GLY A 93 -16.99 -11.90 -12.46
N PRO A 94 -16.68 -13.18 -12.64
CA PRO A 94 -16.30 -14.04 -11.52
C PRO A 94 -15.01 -13.53 -10.86
N ILE A 95 -14.97 -13.59 -9.53
CA ILE A 95 -13.80 -13.21 -8.73
C ILE A 95 -12.64 -14.20 -8.92
N LYS A 96 -12.99 -15.50 -9.04
CA LYS A 96 -12.01 -16.58 -9.24
C LYS A 96 -12.33 -17.36 -10.49
N ASP A 97 -11.28 -17.90 -11.12
CA ASP A 97 -11.41 -18.84 -12.24
C ASP A 97 -11.73 -20.26 -11.76
N GLY A 98 -11.95 -21.19 -12.71
CA GLY A 98 -12.24 -22.60 -12.41
C GLY A 98 -11.11 -23.34 -11.67
N LYS A 99 -9.92 -22.74 -11.53
CA LYS A 99 -8.76 -23.27 -10.77
C LYS A 99 -8.59 -22.57 -9.42
N GLY A 100 -9.54 -21.71 -9.00
CA GLY A 100 -9.51 -20.99 -7.73
C GLY A 100 -8.55 -19.78 -7.70
N ARG A 101 -7.99 -19.35 -8.84
CA ARG A 101 -7.12 -18.18 -8.93
C ARG A 101 -7.94 -16.92 -9.18
N LEU A 102 -7.49 -15.79 -8.63
CA LEU A 102 -8.14 -14.50 -8.91
C LEU A 102 -8.12 -14.20 -10.41
N THR A 103 -9.28 -13.85 -10.96
CA THR A 103 -9.41 -13.26 -12.29
C THR A 103 -8.84 -11.83 -12.29
N GLU A 104 -8.74 -11.19 -13.46
CA GLU A 104 -8.41 -9.77 -13.55
C GLU A 104 -9.43 -8.91 -12.78
N TYR A 105 -10.71 -9.17 -12.97
CA TYR A 105 -11.77 -8.52 -12.20
C TYR A 105 -11.61 -8.73 -10.69
N GLY A 106 -11.34 -9.96 -10.26
CA GLY A 106 -11.12 -10.29 -8.85
C GLY A 106 -9.94 -9.54 -8.23
N ARG A 107 -8.82 -9.42 -8.96
CA ARG A 107 -7.66 -8.62 -8.52
C ARG A 107 -8.00 -7.14 -8.43
N CYS A 108 -8.66 -6.58 -9.44
CA CYS A 108 -9.06 -5.17 -9.44
C CYS A 108 -10.04 -4.86 -8.30
N MET A 109 -10.96 -5.79 -8.00
CA MET A 109 -11.87 -5.64 -6.85
C MET A 109 -11.13 -5.67 -5.50
N ALA A 110 -10.09 -6.49 -5.37
CA ALA A 110 -9.25 -6.48 -4.17
C ALA A 110 -8.45 -5.16 -4.02
N GLN A 111 -7.89 -4.66 -5.12
CA GLN A 111 -7.21 -3.37 -5.17
C GLN A 111 -8.17 -2.20 -4.89
N LYS A 112 -9.38 -2.27 -5.42
CA LYS A 112 -10.43 -1.29 -5.13
C LYS A 112 -10.79 -1.27 -3.64
N ARG A 113 -10.95 -2.41 -2.99
CA ARG A 113 -11.22 -2.47 -1.54
C ARG A 113 -10.09 -1.84 -0.73
N TRP A 114 -8.83 -2.02 -1.14
CA TRP A 114 -7.71 -1.32 -0.54
C TRP A 114 -7.85 0.20 -0.70
N ALA A 115 -8.10 0.68 -1.93
CA ALA A 115 -8.26 2.10 -2.19
C ALA A 115 -9.43 2.71 -1.40
N ASP A 116 -10.57 2.04 -1.38
CA ASP A 116 -11.76 2.48 -0.64
C ASP A 116 -11.45 2.60 0.87
N MET A 117 -10.73 1.63 1.44
CA MET A 117 -10.32 1.66 2.84
C MET A 117 -9.38 2.84 3.15
N VAL A 118 -8.41 3.10 2.29
CA VAL A 118 -7.49 4.24 2.43
C VAL A 118 -8.23 5.56 2.37
N VAL A 119 -9.12 5.72 1.39
CA VAL A 119 -9.92 6.95 1.21
C VAL A 119 -10.88 7.17 2.38
N GLN A 120 -11.51 6.12 2.88
CA GLN A 120 -12.40 6.18 4.04
C GLN A 120 -11.69 6.71 5.29
N GLU A 121 -10.41 6.42 5.44
CA GLU A 121 -9.56 6.88 6.56
C GLU A 121 -8.88 8.23 6.29
N GLY A 122 -9.27 8.93 5.20
CA GLY A 122 -8.74 10.25 4.86
C GLY A 122 -7.45 10.27 4.05
N GLY A 123 -6.99 9.12 3.60
CA GLY A 123 -5.86 9.01 2.67
C GLY A 123 -6.27 9.22 1.21
N ILE A 124 -5.32 9.09 0.31
CA ILE A 124 -5.49 9.28 -1.13
C ILE A 124 -5.07 7.97 -1.83
N ALA A 125 -5.99 7.33 -2.51
CA ALA A 125 -5.75 6.08 -3.22
C ALA A 125 -6.69 5.92 -4.41
N GLY A 126 -6.30 5.07 -5.36
CA GLY A 126 -7.08 4.76 -6.55
C GLY A 126 -6.20 4.19 -7.64
N PHE A 127 -6.77 4.01 -8.82
CA PHE A 127 -6.04 3.56 -10.01
C PHE A 127 -5.50 4.76 -10.78
N MET A 128 -4.26 4.70 -11.24
CA MET A 128 -3.61 5.82 -11.93
C MET A 128 -2.83 5.31 -13.14
N ILE A 129 -2.99 6.00 -14.28
CA ILE A 129 -2.20 5.78 -15.49
C ILE A 129 -1.24 6.96 -15.67
N ASP A 130 -1.79 8.18 -15.66
CA ASP A 130 -1.07 9.42 -15.92
C ASP A 130 -1.27 10.37 -14.74
N PRO A 131 -0.20 10.80 -14.05
CA PRO A 131 -0.32 11.71 -12.90
C PRO A 131 -0.94 13.06 -13.26
N LEU A 132 -0.87 13.49 -14.51
CA LEU A 132 -1.48 14.75 -14.97
C LEU A 132 -3.00 14.65 -15.13
N ARG A 133 -3.53 13.43 -15.25
CA ARG A 133 -4.97 13.17 -15.36
C ARG A 133 -5.62 12.84 -14.00
N GLY A 134 -4.81 12.47 -13.02
CA GLY A 134 -5.30 12.00 -11.72
C GLY A 134 -5.75 10.53 -11.73
N PHE A 135 -6.72 10.20 -10.88
CA PHE A 135 -7.20 8.83 -10.75
C PHE A 135 -8.23 8.46 -11.84
N GLU A 136 -8.12 7.23 -12.33
CA GLU A 136 -9.06 6.65 -13.27
C GLU A 136 -10.39 6.31 -12.58
N PRO A 137 -11.54 6.53 -13.25
CA PRO A 137 -12.84 6.11 -12.71
C PRO A 137 -12.99 4.59 -12.72
N TYR A 138 -13.82 4.07 -11.81
CA TYR A 138 -14.20 2.67 -11.73
C TYR A 138 -15.60 2.45 -11.15
#